data_ee75c3fe75345548da33af7bc5cfb6e6
#
_entry.id   ee75c3fe75345548da33af7bc5cfb6e6
#
_cell.length_a   1.000
_cell.length_b   1.000
_cell.length_c   1.000
_cell.angle_alpha   90.00
_cell.angle_beta   90.00
_cell.angle_gamma   90.00
#
_symmetry.space_group_name_H-M   'P 1'
#
loop_
_entity.id
_entity.type
_entity.pdbx_description
1 polymer ?
#
loop_
_entity_poly.entity_id
_entity_poly.type
_entity_poly.pdbx_seq_one_letter_code
_entity_poly.pdbx_strand_id
1 'polypeptide(L)'
;PALVGKRWAEDLMAGMGWRFDPITGHVSEDLKRIRYLAQNAGAAKGLLFPNSLGSALLFKFGQIESAGLTTDCRSLLLSEKIPEPPKCHEVERFFHVAHEAIKAWGGTPAWDKVPKNLGLLLLKRHEAAAKNLMEKYSIPKRYAVLAPIARGLQDGQNKCWAHFNDLVGPLRNIGIEPIVFPNKE
;
A
#
# COMPACT_ATOMS: atom_id res chain seq x y z
N PRO A 1 16.23 1.01 -1.31
CA PRO A 1 15.12 0.08 -1.47
C PRO A 1 14.35 0.33 -2.75
N ALA A 2 13.67 -0.72 -3.26
CA ALA A 2 12.75 -0.63 -4.37
C ALA A 2 11.36 -1.07 -3.89
N LEU A 3 10.34 -0.31 -4.29
CA LEU A 3 8.94 -0.66 -4.09
C LEU A 3 8.40 -1.29 -5.37
N VAL A 4 7.73 -2.42 -5.23
CA VAL A 4 7.03 -3.08 -6.32
C VAL A 4 5.54 -3.06 -6.02
N GLY A 5 4.74 -2.47 -6.89
CA GLY A 5 3.33 -2.30 -6.61
C GLY A 5 2.50 -1.87 -7.83
N LYS A 6 1.20 -1.70 -7.62
CA LYS A 6 0.31 -1.20 -8.67
C LYS A 6 0.65 0.27 -9.01
N ARG A 7 0.55 0.62 -10.28
CA ARG A 7 0.95 1.93 -10.82
C ARG A 7 0.39 3.15 -10.07
N TRP A 8 -0.83 3.07 -9.55
CA TRP A 8 -1.42 4.18 -8.79
C TRP A 8 -0.65 4.55 -7.52
N ALA A 9 0.11 3.60 -6.94
CA ALA A 9 0.91 3.85 -5.74
C ALA A 9 2.22 4.61 -6.03
N GLU A 10 2.65 4.70 -7.29
CA GLU A 10 3.87 5.40 -7.69
C GLU A 10 3.84 6.87 -7.28
N ASP A 11 2.75 7.55 -7.58
CA ASP A 11 2.60 8.98 -7.25
C ASP A 11 2.46 9.22 -5.74
N LEU A 12 1.76 8.33 -5.04
CA LEU A 12 1.65 8.36 -3.58
C LEU A 12 3.02 8.23 -2.90
N MET A 13 3.91 7.39 -3.43
CA MET A 13 5.21 7.09 -2.85
C MET A 13 6.35 7.95 -3.40
N ALA A 14 6.06 8.84 -4.36
CA ALA A 14 7.08 9.62 -5.07
C ALA A 14 7.94 10.50 -4.16
N GLY A 15 7.37 11.01 -3.06
CA GLY A 15 8.10 11.83 -2.08
C GLY A 15 9.08 11.06 -1.20
N MET A 16 9.00 9.73 -1.18
CA MET A 16 9.83 8.87 -0.31
C MET A 16 11.26 8.67 -0.83
N GLY A 17 11.56 9.08 -2.06
CA GLY A 17 12.88 8.92 -2.68
C GLY A 17 13.27 7.47 -2.97
N TRP A 18 12.33 6.53 -2.92
CA TRP A 18 12.55 5.13 -3.25
C TRP A 18 12.26 4.88 -4.73
N ARG A 19 13.01 3.95 -5.30
CA ARG A 19 12.68 3.45 -6.64
C ARG A 19 11.33 2.77 -6.61
N PHE A 20 10.46 3.09 -7.56
CA PHE A 20 9.17 2.44 -7.73
C PHE A 20 9.15 1.67 -9.05
N ASP A 21 8.80 0.39 -9.00
CA ASP A 21 8.66 -0.49 -10.15
C ASP A 21 7.20 -1.00 -10.23
N PRO A 22 6.40 -0.49 -11.16
CA PRO A 22 5.00 -0.88 -11.28
C PRO A 22 4.87 -2.32 -11.80
N ILE A 23 3.96 -3.09 -11.19
CA ILE A 23 3.52 -4.39 -11.70
C ILE A 23 2.37 -4.19 -12.69
N THR A 24 2.36 -5.04 -13.72
CA THR A 24 1.35 -5.03 -14.79
C THR A 24 0.20 -5.97 -14.51
N GLY A 25 0.41 -7.00 -13.68
CA GLY A 25 -0.50 -8.13 -13.49
C GLY A 25 -0.28 -9.27 -14.48
N HIS A 26 0.62 -9.10 -15.47
CA HIS A 26 1.05 -10.16 -16.37
C HIS A 26 2.26 -10.88 -15.78
N VAL A 27 2.09 -12.13 -15.38
CA VAL A 27 3.09 -12.91 -14.63
C VAL A 27 4.46 -12.93 -15.32
N SER A 28 4.50 -13.10 -16.65
CA SER A 28 5.76 -13.16 -17.40
C SER A 28 6.53 -11.84 -17.40
N GLU A 29 5.83 -10.72 -17.49
CA GLU A 29 6.43 -9.38 -17.48
C GLU A 29 6.89 -9.02 -16.07
N ASP A 30 6.02 -9.25 -15.09
CA ASP A 30 6.31 -8.98 -13.69
C ASP A 30 7.50 -9.84 -13.21
N LEU A 31 7.60 -11.10 -13.63
CA LEU A 31 8.72 -11.97 -13.31
C LEU A 31 10.05 -11.47 -13.91
N LYS A 32 10.03 -11.02 -15.18
CA LYS A 32 11.22 -10.43 -15.81
C LYS A 32 11.68 -9.20 -15.02
N ARG A 33 10.76 -8.35 -14.62
CA ARG A 33 11.03 -7.13 -13.83
C ARG A 33 11.63 -7.48 -12.46
N ILE A 34 11.03 -8.42 -11.74
CA ILE A 34 11.52 -8.87 -10.43
C ILE A 34 12.92 -9.49 -10.55
N ARG A 35 13.20 -10.31 -11.56
CA ARG A 35 14.53 -10.84 -11.81
C ARG A 35 15.56 -9.74 -12.11
N TYR A 36 15.18 -8.76 -12.90
CA TYR A 36 16.04 -7.62 -13.17
C TYR A 36 16.39 -6.86 -11.88
N LEU A 37 15.41 -6.64 -11.00
CA LEU A 37 15.65 -6.02 -9.70
C LEU A 37 16.58 -6.86 -8.83
N ALA A 38 16.37 -8.17 -8.76
CA ALA A 38 17.20 -9.09 -8.00
C ALA A 38 18.67 -9.06 -8.45
N GLN A 39 18.89 -9.13 -9.75
CA GLN A 39 20.23 -9.12 -10.34
C GLN A 39 20.99 -7.81 -10.08
N ASN A 40 20.28 -6.67 -10.10
CA ASN A 40 20.91 -5.36 -9.92
C ASN A 40 21.02 -4.92 -8.44
N ALA A 41 20.42 -5.65 -7.52
CA ALA A 41 20.52 -5.36 -6.08
C ALA A 41 21.66 -6.12 -5.37
N GLY A 42 22.33 -7.05 -6.04
CA GLY A 42 23.41 -7.87 -5.50
C GLY A 42 22.92 -9.03 -4.65
N ALA A 43 22.31 -8.79 -3.51
CA ALA A 43 21.65 -9.80 -2.69
C ALA A 43 20.21 -9.36 -2.47
N ALA A 44 19.28 -9.98 -3.18
CA ALA A 44 17.90 -9.53 -3.18
C ALA A 44 17.12 -10.14 -2.00
N LYS A 45 16.84 -9.32 -1.03
CA LYS A 45 15.87 -9.60 0.06
C LYS A 45 14.59 -8.82 -0.19
N GLY A 46 13.44 -9.47 0.00
CA GLY A 46 12.16 -8.84 -0.33
C GLY A 46 11.06 -9.10 0.70
N LEU A 47 10.37 -8.03 1.09
CA LEU A 47 9.21 -8.09 1.97
C LEU A 47 7.93 -8.27 1.16
N LEU A 48 7.13 -9.26 1.54
CA LEU A 48 5.82 -9.52 0.96
C LEU A 48 4.72 -9.10 1.93
N PHE A 49 4.18 -7.91 1.73
CA PHE A 49 3.00 -7.44 2.47
C PHE A 49 1.69 -8.07 1.97
N PRO A 50 1.45 -8.24 0.63
CA PRO A 50 0.28 -8.98 0.17
C PRO A 50 0.35 -10.44 0.56
N ASN A 51 -0.78 -11.04 0.92
CA ASN A 51 -0.88 -12.46 1.28
C ASN A 51 -1.09 -13.38 0.08
N SER A 52 -1.12 -12.87 -1.15
CA SER A 52 -1.42 -13.68 -2.33
C SER A 52 -0.32 -14.71 -2.65
N LEU A 53 -0.74 -15.90 -3.01
CA LEU A 53 0.15 -16.96 -3.50
C LEU A 53 0.95 -16.49 -4.73
N GLY A 54 0.30 -15.71 -5.62
CA GLY A 54 0.95 -15.16 -6.83
C GLY A 54 2.15 -14.27 -6.52
N SER A 55 2.09 -13.41 -5.49
CA SER A 55 3.23 -12.58 -5.10
C SER A 55 4.39 -13.40 -4.55
N ALA A 56 4.10 -14.46 -3.79
CA ALA A 56 5.12 -15.37 -3.27
C ALA A 56 5.78 -16.18 -4.41
N LEU A 57 5.01 -16.64 -5.39
CA LEU A 57 5.55 -17.31 -6.58
C LEU A 57 6.45 -16.39 -7.40
N LEU A 58 6.05 -15.13 -7.62
CA LEU A 58 6.86 -14.16 -8.34
C LEU A 58 8.22 -13.95 -7.67
N PHE A 59 8.26 -13.84 -6.34
CA PHE A 59 9.52 -13.68 -5.61
C PHE A 59 10.35 -14.96 -5.64
N LYS A 60 9.73 -16.12 -5.45
CA LYS A 60 10.42 -17.42 -5.51
C LYS A 60 11.08 -17.64 -6.86
N PHE A 61 10.33 -17.48 -7.96
CA PHE A 61 10.86 -17.61 -9.32
C PHE A 61 11.75 -16.42 -9.73
N GLY A 62 11.61 -15.30 -9.07
CA GLY A 62 12.47 -14.13 -9.22
C GLY A 62 13.82 -14.26 -8.49
N GLN A 63 14.04 -15.34 -7.73
CA GLN A 63 15.24 -15.60 -6.92
C GLN A 63 15.46 -14.53 -5.85
N ILE A 64 14.37 -14.09 -5.22
CA ILE A 64 14.40 -13.16 -4.10
C ILE A 64 14.20 -13.94 -2.80
N GLU A 65 15.09 -13.74 -1.83
CA GLU A 65 14.88 -14.19 -0.45
C GLU A 65 13.72 -13.44 0.16
N SER A 66 12.55 -14.09 0.19
CA SER A 66 11.30 -13.45 0.59
C SER A 66 10.96 -13.68 2.04
N ALA A 67 10.51 -12.64 2.73
CA ALA A 67 9.89 -12.72 4.05
C ALA A 67 8.42 -12.27 3.96
N GLY A 68 7.53 -12.98 4.65
CA GLY A 68 6.11 -12.65 4.69
C GLY A 68 5.34 -13.54 5.66
N LEU A 69 4.07 -13.22 5.87
CA LEU A 69 3.20 -13.99 6.76
C LEU A 69 2.93 -15.40 6.22
N THR A 70 2.84 -16.39 7.11
CA THR A 70 2.61 -17.81 6.80
C THR A 70 1.14 -18.15 6.53
N THR A 71 0.39 -17.21 5.96
CA THR A 71 -1.02 -17.37 5.61
C THR A 71 -1.18 -17.97 4.20
N ASP A 72 -2.39 -18.42 3.87
CA ASP A 72 -2.80 -18.82 2.52
C ASP A 72 -1.90 -19.88 1.85
N CYS A 73 -1.44 -20.87 2.62
CA CYS A 73 -0.62 -22.00 2.16
C CYS A 73 0.69 -21.63 1.43
N ARG A 74 1.15 -20.36 1.53
CA ARG A 74 2.36 -19.88 0.84
C ARG A 74 3.67 -20.08 1.61
N SER A 75 3.63 -20.63 2.81
CA SER A 75 4.80 -20.83 3.66
C SER A 75 5.94 -21.63 3.01
N LEU A 76 5.62 -22.52 2.06
CA LEU A 76 6.62 -23.28 1.27
C LEU A 76 7.39 -22.41 0.26
N LEU A 77 6.86 -21.27 -0.09
CA LEU A 77 7.45 -20.33 -1.05
C LEU A 77 8.30 -19.25 -0.40
N LEU A 78 8.12 -19.04 0.91
CA LEU A 78 8.83 -18.01 1.66
C LEU A 78 10.19 -18.54 2.13
N SER A 79 11.22 -17.69 2.02
CA SER A 79 12.53 -17.96 2.63
C SER A 79 12.47 -17.75 4.15
N GLU A 80 11.88 -16.63 4.57
CA GLU A 80 11.62 -16.31 5.97
C GLU A 80 10.13 -16.34 6.27
N LYS A 81 9.75 -17.17 7.22
CA LYS A 81 8.36 -17.44 7.60
C LYS A 81 7.98 -16.63 8.82
N ILE A 82 7.22 -15.55 8.60
CA ILE A 82 6.77 -14.70 9.70
C ILE A 82 5.40 -15.20 10.19
N PRO A 83 5.26 -15.58 11.46
CA PRO A 83 3.97 -15.96 12.02
C PRO A 83 2.98 -14.80 11.99
N GLU A 84 1.70 -15.11 11.81
CA GLU A 84 0.63 -14.11 11.92
C GLU A 84 0.62 -13.55 13.36
N PRO A 85 0.65 -12.22 13.55
CA PRO A 85 0.51 -11.65 14.87
C PRO A 85 -0.92 -11.85 15.41
N PRO A 86 -1.14 -11.73 16.72
CA PRO A 86 -2.49 -11.64 17.29
C PRO A 86 -3.32 -10.57 16.58
N LYS A 87 -4.64 -10.67 16.64
CA LYS A 87 -5.53 -9.69 15.99
C LYS A 87 -5.16 -8.27 16.42
N CYS A 88 -4.75 -7.46 15.43
CA CYS A 88 -4.27 -6.10 15.60
C CYS A 88 -4.69 -5.23 14.42
N HIS A 89 -4.37 -3.95 14.45
CA HIS A 89 -4.59 -3.07 13.29
C HIS A 89 -3.64 -3.43 12.13
N GLU A 90 -4.08 -3.28 10.88
CA GLU A 90 -3.26 -3.62 9.69
C GLU A 90 -1.89 -2.93 9.65
N VAL A 91 -1.77 -1.71 10.15
CA VAL A 91 -0.48 -1.00 10.26
C VAL A 91 0.48 -1.74 11.19
N GLU A 92 -0.02 -2.25 12.32
CA GLU A 92 0.77 -3.04 13.28
C GLU A 92 1.17 -4.39 12.68
N ARG A 93 0.26 -5.00 11.93
CA ARG A 93 0.49 -6.26 11.22
C ARG A 93 1.59 -6.12 10.18
N PHE A 94 1.57 -5.08 9.35
CA PHE A 94 2.63 -4.83 8.36
C PHE A 94 3.95 -4.42 9.01
N PHE A 95 3.89 -3.65 10.09
CA PHE A 95 5.08 -3.34 10.89
C PHE A 95 5.72 -4.60 11.46
N HIS A 96 4.92 -5.52 12.02
CA HIS A 96 5.40 -6.81 12.53
C HIS A 96 6.13 -7.61 11.43
N VAL A 97 5.57 -7.69 10.22
CA VAL A 97 6.22 -8.38 9.10
C VAL A 97 7.61 -7.78 8.81
N ALA A 98 7.70 -6.46 8.71
CA ALA A 98 8.97 -5.79 8.43
C ALA A 98 9.98 -5.97 9.56
N HIS A 99 9.52 -5.80 10.80
CA HIS A 99 10.35 -5.92 12.00
C HIS A 99 10.97 -7.32 12.16
N GLU A 100 10.14 -8.36 12.07
CA GLU A 100 10.62 -9.74 12.20
C GLU A 100 11.46 -10.18 11.00
N ALA A 101 11.14 -9.73 9.79
CA ALA A 101 11.98 -10.01 8.62
C ALA A 101 13.39 -9.41 8.75
N ILE A 102 13.51 -8.17 9.23
CA ILE A 102 14.83 -7.54 9.46
C ILE A 102 15.64 -8.35 10.45
N LYS A 103 15.04 -8.83 11.54
CA LYS A 103 15.71 -9.68 12.51
C LYS A 103 16.13 -11.03 11.91
N ALA A 104 15.23 -11.69 11.18
CA ALA A 104 15.53 -12.97 10.52
C ALA A 104 16.70 -12.85 9.53
N TRP A 105 16.83 -11.70 8.89
CA TRP A 105 17.98 -11.39 8.02
C TRP A 105 19.24 -10.92 8.77
N GLY A 106 19.26 -10.96 10.10
CA GLY A 106 20.39 -10.56 10.94
C GLY A 106 20.56 -9.04 11.11
N GLY A 107 19.54 -8.26 10.74
CA GLY A 107 19.55 -6.83 10.94
C GLY A 107 18.93 -6.40 12.27
N THR A 108 19.09 -5.11 12.59
CA THR A 108 18.45 -4.48 13.76
C THR A 108 17.36 -3.54 13.26
N PRO A 109 16.09 -3.76 13.64
CA PRO A 109 15.02 -2.82 13.32
C PRO A 109 15.29 -1.44 13.92
N ALA A 110 15.00 -0.39 13.16
CA ALA A 110 15.19 1.00 13.62
C ALA A 110 14.18 1.42 14.71
N TRP A 111 13.04 0.75 14.79
CA TRP A 111 11.98 1.02 15.76
C TRP A 111 11.43 -0.27 16.35
N ASP A 112 11.16 -0.27 17.65
CA ASP A 112 10.54 -1.39 18.36
C ASP A 112 9.00 -1.29 18.36
N LYS A 113 8.47 -0.12 18.04
CA LYS A 113 7.03 0.17 18.01
C LYS A 113 6.62 0.88 16.74
N VAL A 114 5.38 0.66 16.33
CA VAL A 114 4.77 1.36 15.19
C VAL A 114 4.88 2.86 15.38
N PRO A 115 5.42 3.59 14.38
CA PRO A 115 5.48 5.05 14.43
C PRO A 115 4.05 5.63 14.42
N LYS A 116 3.85 6.76 15.13
CA LYS A 116 2.55 7.43 15.21
C LYS A 116 2.06 8.00 13.88
N ASN A 117 2.98 8.30 12.98
CA ASN A 117 2.71 8.90 11.67
C ASN A 117 3.27 8.01 10.57
N LEU A 118 2.56 7.90 9.45
CA LEU A 118 2.98 7.11 8.28
C LEU A 118 4.19 7.73 7.55
N GLY A 119 4.52 9.00 7.82
CA GLY A 119 5.69 9.66 7.25
C GLY A 119 5.62 9.87 5.74
N LEU A 120 4.42 9.92 5.15
CA LEU A 120 4.27 10.24 3.73
C LEU A 120 4.74 11.66 3.44
N LEU A 121 5.63 11.80 2.46
CA LEU A 121 6.17 13.07 2.03
C LEU A 121 5.47 13.54 0.76
N LEU A 122 4.86 14.72 0.84
CA LEU A 122 4.24 15.37 -0.32
C LEU A 122 5.29 16.13 -1.12
N LEU A 123 5.23 16.00 -2.43
CA LEU A 123 6.01 16.83 -3.34
C LEU A 123 5.30 18.16 -3.59
N LYS A 124 6.05 19.21 -3.88
CA LYS A 124 5.50 20.54 -4.24
C LYS A 124 4.45 20.49 -5.36
N ARG A 125 4.61 19.56 -6.31
CA ARG A 125 3.61 19.36 -7.39
C ARG A 125 2.26 18.88 -6.84
N HIS A 126 2.23 18.07 -5.78
CA HIS A 126 0.98 17.59 -5.16
C HIS A 126 0.27 18.74 -4.44
N GLU A 127 1.01 19.57 -3.73
CA GLU A 127 0.46 20.77 -3.07
C GLU A 127 -0.09 21.77 -4.09
N ALA A 128 0.66 22.01 -5.18
CA ALA A 128 0.22 22.88 -6.27
C ALA A 128 -1.04 22.33 -6.97
N ALA A 129 -1.08 21.02 -7.24
CA ALA A 129 -2.26 20.39 -7.84
C ALA A 129 -3.49 20.49 -6.92
N ALA A 130 -3.33 20.26 -5.62
CA ALA A 130 -4.41 20.41 -4.65
C ALA A 130 -4.92 21.86 -4.61
N LYS A 131 -4.01 22.85 -4.56
CA LYS A 131 -4.37 24.27 -4.58
C LYS A 131 -5.17 24.63 -5.83
N ASN A 132 -4.70 24.23 -7.02
CA ASN A 132 -5.38 24.46 -8.28
C ASN A 132 -6.80 23.84 -8.30
N LEU A 133 -6.98 22.65 -7.74
CA LEU A 133 -8.29 22.01 -7.63
C LEU A 133 -9.20 22.79 -6.68
N MET A 134 -8.68 23.21 -5.54
CA MET A 134 -9.43 24.00 -4.56
C MET A 134 -9.91 25.33 -5.16
N GLU A 135 -9.06 26.03 -5.90
CA GLU A 135 -9.41 27.27 -6.60
C GLU A 135 -10.43 27.02 -7.72
N LYS A 136 -10.16 26.04 -8.59
CA LYS A 136 -11.03 25.69 -9.74
C LYS A 136 -12.46 25.38 -9.33
N TYR A 137 -12.65 24.66 -8.24
CA TYR A 137 -13.94 24.22 -7.75
C TYR A 137 -14.47 25.04 -6.57
N SER A 138 -13.81 26.15 -6.23
CA SER A 138 -14.18 27.02 -5.10
C SER A 138 -14.39 26.24 -3.80
N ILE A 139 -13.50 25.29 -3.53
CA ILE A 139 -13.60 24.42 -2.35
C ILE A 139 -13.30 25.24 -1.08
N PRO A 140 -14.20 25.27 -0.09
CA PRO A 140 -13.98 26.04 1.12
C PRO A 140 -12.87 25.42 2.00
N LYS A 141 -12.39 26.18 2.98
CA LYS A 141 -11.34 25.70 3.90
C LYS A 141 -11.73 24.51 4.76
N ARG A 142 -13.03 24.37 5.07
CA ARG A 142 -13.58 23.25 5.83
C ARG A 142 -14.29 22.30 4.88
N TYR A 143 -13.67 21.21 4.57
CA TYR A 143 -14.22 20.19 3.69
C TYR A 143 -13.90 18.77 4.19
N ALA A 144 -14.68 17.81 3.72
CA ALA A 144 -14.44 16.37 3.92
C ALA A 144 -14.41 15.68 2.56
N VAL A 145 -13.36 14.92 2.30
CA VAL A 145 -13.29 14.08 1.11
C VAL A 145 -13.99 12.76 1.39
N LEU A 146 -15.01 12.45 0.60
CA LEU A 146 -15.75 11.20 0.67
C LEU A 146 -15.29 10.29 -0.47
N ALA A 147 -14.99 9.03 -0.16
CA ALA A 147 -14.65 7.97 -1.11
C ALA A 147 -15.73 6.88 -1.10
N PRO A 148 -16.90 7.11 -1.70
CA PRO A 148 -18.06 6.22 -1.58
C PRO A 148 -17.92 4.91 -2.35
N ILE A 149 -16.97 4.84 -3.28
CA ILE A 149 -16.80 3.67 -4.16
C ILE A 149 -15.53 2.93 -3.77
N ALA A 150 -15.69 1.68 -3.32
CA ALA A 150 -14.62 0.74 -3.10
C ALA A 150 -14.76 -0.45 -4.05
N ARG A 151 -13.68 -0.76 -4.80
CA ARG A 151 -13.67 -1.94 -5.68
C ARG A 151 -13.32 -3.19 -4.88
N GLY A 152 -13.98 -4.28 -5.20
CA GLY A 152 -13.77 -5.61 -4.61
C GLY A 152 -14.82 -5.98 -3.57
N LEU A 153 -14.74 -7.23 -3.16
CA LEU A 153 -15.63 -7.82 -2.16
C LEU A 153 -14.87 -7.96 -0.82
N GLN A 154 -15.61 -7.86 0.25
CA GLN A 154 -15.17 -8.25 1.59
C GLN A 154 -16.20 -9.23 2.12
N ASP A 155 -15.78 -10.44 2.45
CA ASP A 155 -16.67 -11.53 2.90
C ASP A 155 -17.84 -11.78 1.94
N GLY A 156 -17.56 -11.68 0.61
CA GLY A 156 -18.56 -11.86 -0.44
C GLY A 156 -19.51 -10.67 -0.66
N GLN A 157 -19.37 -9.58 0.10
CA GLN A 157 -20.21 -8.39 -0.01
C GLN A 157 -19.45 -7.19 -0.61
N ASN A 158 -20.18 -6.31 -1.30
CA ASN A 158 -19.62 -5.05 -1.78
C ASN A 158 -19.13 -4.19 -0.61
N LYS A 159 -17.93 -3.62 -0.74
CA LYS A 159 -17.35 -2.70 0.25
C LYS A 159 -18.00 -1.32 0.27
N CYS A 160 -18.99 -1.07 -0.59
CA CYS A 160 -19.66 0.22 -0.67
C CYS A 160 -20.68 0.35 0.46
N TRP A 161 -20.53 1.39 1.26
CA TRP A 161 -21.54 1.74 2.26
C TRP A 161 -22.68 2.52 1.59
N ALA A 162 -23.93 2.05 1.75
CA ALA A 162 -25.08 2.61 1.06
C ALA A 162 -25.47 4.02 1.52
N HIS A 163 -25.03 4.43 2.73
CA HIS A 163 -25.44 5.67 3.39
C HIS A 163 -24.50 6.86 3.20
N PHE A 164 -23.60 6.81 2.21
CA PHE A 164 -22.74 7.98 1.92
C PHE A 164 -23.52 9.26 1.60
N ASN A 165 -24.68 9.14 0.94
CA ASN A 165 -25.52 10.28 0.63
C ASN A 165 -26.14 10.92 1.88
N ASP A 166 -26.41 10.12 2.89
CA ASP A 166 -27.00 10.57 4.15
C ASP A 166 -26.04 11.44 4.99
N LEU A 167 -24.73 11.41 4.66
CA LEU A 167 -23.71 12.25 5.30
C LEU A 167 -23.73 13.70 4.81
N VAL A 168 -24.25 13.97 3.60
CA VAL A 168 -24.13 15.29 2.96
C VAL A 168 -24.82 16.37 3.80
N GLY A 169 -26.06 16.14 4.19
CA GLY A 169 -26.81 17.09 5.01
C GLY A 169 -26.17 17.37 6.37
N PRO A 170 -25.90 16.36 7.19
CA PRO A 170 -25.22 16.54 8.48
C PRO A 170 -23.87 17.24 8.39
N LEU A 171 -23.03 16.94 7.37
CA LEU A 171 -21.74 17.60 7.18
C LEU A 171 -21.93 19.09 6.88
N ARG A 172 -22.85 19.46 5.99
CA ARG A 172 -23.16 20.85 5.68
C ARG A 172 -23.73 21.61 6.87
N ASN A 173 -24.55 20.96 7.68
CA ASN A 173 -25.12 21.57 8.90
C ASN A 173 -24.06 21.98 9.93
N ILE A 174 -22.90 21.31 9.94
CA ILE A 174 -21.73 21.67 10.79
C ILE A 174 -20.68 22.50 10.04
N GLY A 175 -21.01 23.00 8.85
CA GLY A 175 -20.15 23.86 8.04
C GLY A 175 -18.97 23.14 7.38
N ILE A 176 -19.12 21.86 7.08
CA ILE A 176 -18.14 21.06 6.33
C ILE A 176 -18.70 20.73 4.95
N GLU A 177 -18.02 21.16 3.87
CA GLU A 177 -18.45 20.83 2.51
C GLU A 177 -17.97 19.42 2.12
N PRO A 178 -18.88 18.49 1.79
CA PRO A 178 -18.51 17.15 1.31
C PRO A 178 -18.04 17.21 -0.15
N ILE A 179 -16.91 16.57 -0.43
CA ILE A 179 -16.32 16.53 -1.77
C ILE A 179 -16.15 15.07 -2.17
N VAL A 180 -16.54 14.75 -3.39
CA VAL A 180 -16.37 13.44 -4.00
C VAL A 180 -15.51 13.58 -5.25
N PHE A 181 -14.47 12.78 -5.38
CA PHE A 181 -13.71 12.66 -6.61
C PHE A 181 -14.32 11.55 -7.48
N PRO A 182 -14.63 11.81 -8.75
CA PRO A 182 -15.09 10.76 -9.65
C PRO A 182 -13.96 9.73 -9.84
N ASN A 183 -14.33 8.45 -9.87
CA ASN A 183 -13.41 7.42 -10.34
C ASN A 183 -13.11 7.67 -11.82
N LYS A 184 -11.85 7.58 -12.20
CA LYS A 184 -11.51 7.38 -13.61
C LYS A 184 -11.99 5.97 -13.97
N GLU A 185 -12.89 5.87 -14.95
CA GLU A 185 -13.29 4.61 -15.55
C GLU A 185 -12.10 3.87 -16.16
#